data_8ea0be04a37217499928bcf232ab0895
#
_entry.id   8ea0be04a37217499928bcf232ab0895
#
_cell.length_a   1.000
_cell.length_b   1.000
_cell.length_c   1.000
_cell.angle_alpha   90.00
_cell.angle_beta   90.00
_cell.angle_gamma   90.00
#
_symmetry.space_group_name_H-M   'P 1'
#
loop_
_entity.id
_entity.type
_entity.pdbx_description
1 polymer ?
#
loop_
_entity_poly.entity_id
_entity_poly.type
_entity_poly.pdbx_seq_one_letter_code
_entity_poly.pdbx_strand_id
1 'polypeptide(L)'
;MKKKFFHIADTVIILSVASYILLDTFVIPRTYAVVGTTSASNTTSTTSYSDSSSSTSSSSSSSSSNAVVTDSSYTDDNISINITTTTYDDTVVYVADVQVSDVSYLQTAFANSTYGKNVTATTSTIANSVGAILAVNGDFYGARNTGYVIRNGVLYRDTATSSSQEDLVINKDGSFSIITEGETSAASLLDSGAQQVLSFGPALIENGQIVVSENEEVGQAMSSNPRTVICEISPLHYLLVVADGRTSASAGLSLYQMATYLQTLGVTTAYNLDGGGSSTMVFNGTVINNPTTNGNKISERSVSDIVYIGA
;
A
#
# COMPACT_ATOMS: atom_id res chain seq x y z
N MET A 1 38.75 -38.12 -19.13
CA MET A 1 38.44 -36.72 -19.51
C MET A 1 36.96 -36.49 -19.80
N LYS A 2 36.24 -37.29 -20.60
CA LYS A 2 34.84 -37.09 -20.96
C LYS A 2 33.86 -36.96 -19.76
N LYS A 3 33.96 -37.86 -18.73
CA LYS A 3 33.08 -37.82 -17.55
C LYS A 3 33.20 -36.51 -16.74
N LYS A 4 34.42 -35.96 -16.55
CA LYS A 4 34.62 -34.71 -15.83
C LYS A 4 34.01 -33.50 -16.60
N PHE A 5 34.06 -33.52 -17.94
CA PHE A 5 33.47 -32.48 -18.78
C PHE A 5 31.94 -32.47 -18.64
N PHE A 6 31.28 -33.66 -18.64
CA PHE A 6 29.83 -33.74 -18.46
C PHE A 6 29.42 -33.21 -17.07
N HIS A 7 30.11 -33.56 -16.00
CA HIS A 7 29.80 -33.04 -14.66
C HIS A 7 29.95 -31.51 -14.56
N ILE A 8 30.95 -30.96 -15.23
CA ILE A 8 31.12 -29.50 -15.27
C ILE A 8 29.95 -28.83 -16.06
N ALA A 9 29.58 -29.41 -17.21
CA ALA A 9 28.47 -28.91 -18.01
C ALA A 9 27.13 -28.95 -17.23
N ASP A 10 26.83 -30.08 -16.56
CA ASP A 10 25.64 -30.23 -15.73
C ASP A 10 25.62 -29.23 -14.59
N THR A 11 26.76 -29.02 -13.91
CA THR A 11 26.86 -28.01 -12.83
C THR A 11 26.61 -26.60 -13.32
N VAL A 12 27.16 -26.23 -14.48
CA VAL A 12 26.93 -24.89 -15.08
C VAL A 12 25.47 -24.69 -15.47
N ILE A 13 24.82 -25.70 -16.04
CA ILE A 13 23.40 -25.64 -16.38
C ILE A 13 22.55 -25.45 -15.13
N ILE A 14 22.78 -26.25 -14.08
CA ILE A 14 22.03 -26.16 -12.82
C ILE A 14 22.20 -24.78 -12.18
N LEU A 15 23.43 -24.26 -12.12
CA LEU A 15 23.70 -22.93 -11.57
C LEU A 15 23.04 -21.82 -12.41
N SER A 16 23.05 -21.94 -13.74
CA SER A 16 22.40 -20.95 -14.62
C SER A 16 20.88 -20.97 -14.44
N VAL A 17 20.26 -22.13 -14.37
CA VAL A 17 18.82 -22.28 -14.12
C VAL A 17 18.45 -21.75 -12.73
N ALA A 18 19.20 -22.10 -11.69
CA ALA A 18 18.99 -21.58 -10.34
C ALA A 18 19.12 -20.07 -10.28
N SER A 19 20.15 -19.51 -10.92
CA SER A 19 20.34 -18.06 -11.01
C SER A 19 19.18 -17.37 -11.76
N TYR A 20 18.72 -17.97 -12.87
CA TYR A 20 17.58 -17.44 -13.62
C TYR A 20 16.31 -17.45 -12.77
N ILE A 21 16.02 -18.56 -12.06
CA ILE A 21 14.84 -18.66 -11.18
C ILE A 21 14.91 -17.60 -10.07
N LEU A 22 16.08 -17.40 -9.45
CA LEU A 22 16.24 -16.37 -8.42
C LEU A 22 16.02 -14.95 -8.98
N LEU A 23 16.61 -14.66 -10.14
CA LEU A 23 16.42 -13.36 -10.79
C LEU A 23 14.96 -13.14 -11.19
N ASP A 24 14.33 -14.15 -11.79
CA ASP A 24 12.94 -14.10 -12.21
C ASP A 24 11.96 -13.90 -11.03
N THR A 25 12.27 -14.53 -9.90
CA THR A 25 11.43 -14.47 -8.71
C THR A 25 11.54 -13.14 -7.98
N PHE A 26 12.74 -12.58 -7.87
CA PHE A 26 13.00 -11.46 -6.95
C PHE A 26 13.50 -10.16 -7.61
N VAL A 27 13.90 -10.19 -8.88
CA VAL A 27 14.60 -9.06 -9.50
C VAL A 27 13.98 -8.63 -10.82
N ILE A 28 13.59 -9.56 -11.69
CA ILE A 28 13.10 -9.20 -13.04
C ILE A 28 11.68 -8.61 -12.94
N PRO A 29 11.49 -7.33 -13.29
CA PRO A 29 10.17 -6.73 -13.33
C PRO A 29 9.29 -7.37 -14.41
N ARG A 30 8.01 -7.58 -14.11
CA ARG A 30 7.01 -8.05 -15.07
C ARG A 30 5.76 -7.18 -14.96
N THR A 31 5.29 -6.68 -16.07
CA THR A 31 4.00 -5.98 -16.15
C THR A 31 2.90 -6.99 -16.42
N TYR A 32 1.75 -6.80 -15.80
CA TYR A 32 0.58 -7.65 -15.97
C TYR A 32 -0.53 -6.90 -16.70
N ALA A 33 -1.33 -7.63 -17.48
CA ALA A 33 -2.56 -7.08 -18.04
C ALA A 33 -3.61 -6.90 -16.93
N VAL A 34 -4.38 -5.83 -17.03
CA VAL A 34 -5.52 -5.58 -16.14
C VAL A 34 -6.62 -6.58 -16.49
N VAL A 35 -7.24 -7.21 -15.51
CA VAL A 35 -8.44 -8.03 -15.70
C VAL A 35 -9.60 -7.05 -15.89
N GLY A 36 -9.82 -6.61 -17.15
CA GLY A 36 -10.87 -5.64 -17.45
C GLY A 36 -12.26 -6.21 -17.23
N THR A 37 -13.10 -5.48 -16.51
CA THR A 37 -14.54 -5.66 -16.59
C THR A 37 -14.99 -5.21 -17.97
N THR A 38 -15.37 -6.15 -18.84
CA THR A 38 -16.02 -5.86 -20.12
C THR A 38 -17.43 -5.34 -19.87
N SER A 39 -17.56 -4.04 -19.69
CA SER A 39 -18.82 -3.37 -20.01
C SER A 39 -18.82 -3.14 -21.51
N ALA A 40 -19.61 -3.97 -22.20
CA ALA A 40 -19.82 -3.85 -23.63
C ALA A 40 -20.48 -2.51 -23.96
N SER A 41 -19.74 -1.64 -24.63
CA SER A 41 -20.35 -0.68 -25.57
C SER A 41 -19.47 -0.60 -26.81
N ASN A 42 -19.93 -1.30 -27.85
CA ASN A 42 -19.44 -1.12 -29.22
C ASN A 42 -19.63 0.33 -29.64
N THR A 43 -18.53 1.00 -29.93
CA THR A 43 -18.56 2.09 -30.91
C THR A 43 -17.22 2.09 -31.65
N THR A 44 -17.24 1.54 -32.84
CA THR A 44 -16.20 1.66 -33.86
C THR A 44 -16.14 3.11 -34.29
N SER A 45 -15.02 3.77 -34.08
CA SER A 45 -14.72 5.03 -34.74
C SER A 45 -13.27 5.02 -35.23
N THR A 46 -13.13 4.71 -36.49
CA THR A 46 -11.98 5.04 -37.32
C THR A 46 -11.85 6.55 -37.40
N THR A 47 -10.75 7.14 -36.98
CA THR A 47 -10.46 8.54 -37.31
C THR A 47 -9.03 8.68 -37.80
N SER A 48 -8.95 9.10 -39.05
CA SER A 48 -7.77 9.52 -39.80
C SER A 48 -7.14 10.78 -39.23
N TYR A 49 -5.81 10.83 -39.27
CA TYR A 49 -4.99 12.01 -38.97
C TYR A 49 -5.29 13.17 -39.93
N SER A 50 -5.45 14.37 -39.36
CA SER A 50 -5.26 15.62 -40.05
C SER A 50 -4.65 16.62 -39.08
N ASP A 51 -3.49 17.09 -39.46
CA ASP A 51 -2.69 18.14 -38.86
C ASP A 51 -3.38 19.50 -39.05
N SER A 52 -3.57 20.27 -38.00
CA SER A 52 -3.80 21.72 -38.08
C SER A 52 -3.50 22.40 -36.75
N SER A 53 -2.42 23.11 -36.71
CA SER A 53 -2.02 24.05 -35.69
C SER A 53 -3.03 25.19 -35.52
N SER A 54 -3.58 25.34 -34.32
CA SER A 54 -4.09 26.64 -33.85
C SER A 54 -3.90 26.74 -32.33
N SER A 55 -3.06 27.68 -31.95
CA SER A 55 -2.84 28.12 -30.58
C SER A 55 -4.10 28.79 -30.03
N THR A 56 -4.76 28.14 -29.08
CA THR A 56 -5.76 28.78 -28.24
C THR A 56 -5.29 28.61 -26.80
N SER A 57 -4.89 29.72 -26.20
CA SER A 57 -4.61 29.84 -24.78
C SER A 57 -5.91 29.60 -23.98
N SER A 58 -6.11 28.37 -23.54
CA SER A 58 -7.08 28.07 -22.51
C SER A 58 -6.49 28.47 -21.16
N SER A 59 -6.97 29.58 -20.61
CA SER A 59 -6.79 29.91 -19.21
C SER A 59 -7.42 28.80 -18.38
N SER A 60 -6.59 27.91 -17.85
CA SER A 60 -6.98 27.02 -16.75
C SER A 60 -7.32 27.93 -15.57
N SER A 61 -8.61 28.06 -15.24
CA SER A 61 -9.04 28.55 -13.95
C SER A 61 -8.53 27.55 -12.90
N SER A 62 -7.36 27.83 -12.32
CA SER A 62 -6.97 27.23 -11.06
C SER A 62 -8.01 27.67 -10.04
N SER A 63 -8.93 26.78 -9.67
CA SER A 63 -9.66 26.93 -8.42
C SER A 63 -8.59 26.94 -7.32
N SER A 64 -8.33 28.15 -6.78
CA SER A 64 -7.49 28.29 -5.60
C SER A 64 -8.24 27.63 -4.46
N SER A 65 -7.94 26.35 -4.18
CA SER A 65 -8.32 25.73 -2.92
C SER A 65 -7.69 26.57 -1.81
N ASN A 66 -8.50 27.04 -0.85
CA ASN A 66 -8.01 27.76 0.34
C ASN A 66 -7.29 26.79 1.29
N ALA A 67 -6.39 25.95 0.76
CA ALA A 67 -5.67 24.97 1.54
C ALA A 67 -4.74 25.67 2.54
N VAL A 68 -4.85 25.29 3.79
CA VAL A 68 -3.93 25.69 4.86
C VAL A 68 -3.01 24.52 5.15
N VAL A 69 -1.71 24.75 4.97
CA VAL A 69 -0.66 23.71 5.16
C VAL A 69 0.30 24.18 6.23
N THR A 70 0.61 23.31 7.18
CA THR A 70 1.68 23.47 8.18
C THR A 70 2.67 22.31 8.10
N ASP A 71 3.64 22.25 8.98
CA ASP A 71 4.60 21.13 9.03
C ASP A 71 3.94 19.78 9.42
N SER A 72 2.75 19.82 10.05
CA SER A 72 2.05 18.62 10.55
C SER A 72 0.57 18.60 10.26
N SER A 73 0.04 19.54 9.47
CA SER A 73 -1.38 19.54 9.12
C SER A 73 -1.63 20.07 7.72
N TYR A 74 -2.74 19.58 7.14
CA TYR A 74 -3.31 20.06 5.90
C TYR A 74 -4.83 20.19 6.08
N THR A 75 -5.42 21.28 5.61
CA THR A 75 -6.87 21.44 5.63
C THR A 75 -7.32 22.23 4.41
N ASP A 76 -8.30 21.70 3.70
CA ASP A 76 -9.08 22.40 2.68
C ASP A 76 -10.58 22.08 2.88
N ASP A 77 -11.42 22.37 1.87
CA ASP A 77 -12.87 22.15 1.95
C ASP A 77 -13.25 20.65 2.02
N ASN A 78 -12.37 19.74 1.60
CA ASN A 78 -12.65 18.31 1.44
C ASN A 78 -11.76 17.39 2.29
N ILE A 79 -10.59 17.86 2.68
CA ILE A 79 -9.56 17.06 3.35
C ILE A 79 -9.08 17.79 4.59
N SER A 80 -9.06 17.07 5.72
CA SER A 80 -8.42 17.52 6.94
C SER A 80 -7.42 16.44 7.40
N ILE A 81 -6.17 16.82 7.58
CA ILE A 81 -5.09 15.94 8.05
C ILE A 81 -4.41 16.62 9.23
N ASN A 82 -4.24 15.88 10.33
CA ASN A 82 -3.44 16.30 11.47
C ASN A 82 -2.48 15.17 11.88
N ILE A 83 -1.17 15.45 11.88
CA ILE A 83 -0.14 14.45 12.19
C ILE A 83 0.40 14.70 13.59
N THR A 84 0.35 13.68 14.41
CA THR A 84 0.94 13.66 15.75
C THR A 84 2.06 12.64 15.83
N THR A 85 3.10 12.98 16.58
CA THR A 85 4.21 12.06 16.88
C THR A 85 4.22 11.81 18.37
N THR A 86 4.28 10.54 18.77
CA THR A 86 4.30 10.13 20.17
C THR A 86 5.30 9.00 20.39
N THR A 87 5.56 8.67 21.65
CA THR A 87 6.35 7.49 22.02
C THR A 87 5.44 6.51 22.77
N TYR A 88 5.43 5.26 22.33
CA TYR A 88 4.72 4.15 22.96
C TYR A 88 5.63 2.92 23.00
N ASP A 89 5.80 2.28 24.15
CA ASP A 89 6.68 1.12 24.36
C ASP A 89 8.06 1.28 23.69
N ASP A 90 8.78 2.35 24.06
CA ASP A 90 10.11 2.70 23.52
C ASP A 90 10.16 2.84 21.98
N THR A 91 9.03 3.17 21.38
CA THR A 91 8.87 3.28 19.92
C THR A 91 8.22 4.61 19.54
N VAL A 92 8.82 5.29 18.57
CA VAL A 92 8.25 6.49 17.96
C VAL A 92 7.14 6.09 17.01
N VAL A 93 5.96 6.65 17.21
CA VAL A 93 4.75 6.38 16.40
C VAL A 93 4.25 7.69 15.81
N TYR A 94 4.05 7.67 14.51
CA TYR A 94 3.45 8.76 13.72
C TYR A 94 2.01 8.39 13.42
N VAL A 95 1.08 9.25 13.79
CA VAL A 95 -0.35 9.07 13.57
C VAL A 95 -0.87 10.23 12.75
N ALA A 96 -1.29 9.96 11.55
CA ALA A 96 -2.00 10.93 10.72
C ALA A 96 -3.51 10.68 10.85
N ASP A 97 -4.20 11.60 11.52
CA ASP A 97 -5.66 11.67 11.61
C ASP A 97 -6.18 12.34 10.36
N VAL A 98 -7.03 11.64 9.60
CA VAL A 98 -7.48 12.01 8.26
C VAL A 98 -8.99 11.98 8.19
N GLN A 99 -9.60 13.10 7.86
CA GLN A 99 -11.01 13.19 7.53
C GLN A 99 -11.17 13.67 6.09
N VAL A 100 -12.01 13.00 5.32
CA VAL A 100 -12.29 13.34 3.93
C VAL A 100 -13.78 13.46 3.69
N SER A 101 -14.17 14.29 2.72
CA SER A 101 -15.58 14.46 2.36
C SER A 101 -16.12 13.32 1.46
N ASP A 102 -15.22 12.56 0.81
CA ASP A 102 -15.56 11.46 -0.09
C ASP A 102 -14.42 10.43 -0.12
N VAL A 103 -14.75 9.15 -0.31
CA VAL A 103 -13.79 8.05 -0.34
C VAL A 103 -12.78 8.18 -1.49
N SER A 104 -13.10 8.89 -2.56
CA SER A 104 -12.19 9.11 -3.69
C SER A 104 -10.91 9.87 -3.33
N TYR A 105 -10.86 10.50 -2.16
CA TYR A 105 -9.63 11.10 -1.64
C TYR A 105 -8.68 10.10 -0.96
N LEU A 106 -9.17 8.88 -0.60
CA LEU A 106 -8.34 7.78 -0.11
C LEU A 106 -8.03 6.82 -1.27
N GLN A 107 -6.86 6.96 -1.83
CA GLN A 107 -6.45 6.32 -3.08
C GLN A 107 -5.26 5.38 -2.88
N THR A 108 -4.96 4.62 -3.93
CA THR A 108 -3.74 3.83 -4.04
C THR A 108 -3.02 4.13 -5.34
N ALA A 109 -1.70 3.97 -5.36
CA ALA A 109 -0.90 4.15 -6.57
C ALA A 109 0.19 3.09 -6.68
N PHE A 110 0.35 2.54 -7.87
CA PHE A 110 1.42 1.59 -8.18
C PHE A 110 2.76 2.29 -8.43
N ALA A 111 3.85 1.62 -8.07
CA ALA A 111 5.18 2.04 -8.46
C ALA A 111 5.27 2.20 -9.99
N ASN A 112 5.86 3.31 -10.44
CA ASN A 112 6.01 3.65 -11.86
C ASN A 112 4.68 3.63 -12.64
N SER A 113 3.55 3.89 -11.98
CA SER A 113 2.19 3.81 -12.54
C SER A 113 1.91 2.48 -13.25
N THR A 114 2.52 1.39 -12.80
CA THR A 114 2.51 0.09 -13.49
C THR A 114 2.13 -1.04 -12.55
N TYR A 115 1.04 -1.74 -12.85
CA TYR A 115 0.71 -3.00 -12.20
C TYR A 115 1.66 -4.10 -12.68
N GLY A 116 2.36 -4.76 -11.76
CA GLY A 116 3.31 -5.82 -12.14
C GLY A 116 4.06 -6.45 -10.98
N LYS A 117 4.80 -7.52 -11.28
CA LYS A 117 5.68 -8.19 -10.34
C LYS A 117 7.05 -7.51 -10.33
N ASN A 118 7.63 -7.34 -9.14
CA ASN A 118 8.95 -6.71 -8.93
C ASN A 118 9.06 -5.28 -9.51
N VAL A 119 7.94 -4.63 -9.79
CA VAL A 119 7.90 -3.20 -10.14
C VAL A 119 7.85 -2.43 -8.83
N THR A 120 8.91 -1.70 -8.51
CA THR A 120 9.05 -1.03 -7.22
C THR A 120 9.66 0.37 -7.35
N ALA A 121 9.29 1.25 -6.42
CA ALA A 121 9.89 2.57 -6.19
C ALA A 121 9.77 2.93 -4.71
N THR A 122 10.46 3.95 -4.23
CA THR A 122 10.28 4.41 -2.85
C THR A 122 8.89 5.01 -2.66
N THR A 123 8.34 4.92 -1.44
CA THR A 123 7.06 5.54 -1.07
C THR A 123 7.03 7.01 -1.46
N SER A 124 8.11 7.75 -1.17
CA SER A 124 8.25 9.17 -1.53
C SER A 124 8.24 9.41 -3.05
N THR A 125 8.88 8.54 -3.83
CA THR A 125 8.88 8.65 -5.30
C THR A 125 7.47 8.45 -5.87
N ILE A 126 6.75 7.43 -5.39
CA ILE A 126 5.38 7.16 -5.84
C ILE A 126 4.46 8.31 -5.40
N ALA A 127 4.53 8.75 -4.14
CA ALA A 127 3.74 9.84 -3.59
C ALA A 127 3.92 11.14 -4.41
N ASN A 128 5.16 11.50 -4.72
CA ASN A 128 5.46 12.68 -5.54
C ASN A 128 4.93 12.54 -6.97
N SER A 129 4.93 11.34 -7.55
CA SER A 129 4.44 11.12 -8.92
C SER A 129 2.94 11.30 -9.07
N VAL A 130 2.17 11.17 -7.99
CA VAL A 130 0.71 11.33 -7.97
C VAL A 130 0.25 12.59 -7.23
N GLY A 131 1.19 13.42 -6.76
CA GLY A 131 0.87 14.64 -6.02
C GLY A 131 0.19 14.39 -4.67
N ALA A 132 0.53 13.28 -4.01
CA ALA A 132 -0.06 12.93 -2.71
C ALA A 132 0.22 13.98 -1.64
N ILE A 133 -0.80 14.34 -0.86
CA ILE A 133 -0.67 15.20 0.33
C ILE A 133 -0.06 14.38 1.47
N LEU A 134 -0.58 13.17 1.69
CA LEU A 134 -0.12 12.21 2.68
C LEU A 134 -0.04 10.82 2.03
N ALA A 135 1.01 10.05 2.30
CA ALA A 135 1.11 8.68 1.82
C ALA A 135 1.82 7.77 2.82
N VAL A 136 1.43 6.49 2.80
CA VAL A 136 2.16 5.39 3.44
C VAL A 136 2.39 4.27 2.42
N ASN A 137 3.35 3.38 2.67
CA ASN A 137 3.54 2.19 1.83
C ASN A 137 2.30 1.28 1.85
N GLY A 138 2.11 0.52 0.77
CA GLY A 138 0.98 -0.41 0.59
C GLY A 138 1.23 -1.83 1.11
N ASP A 139 0.67 -2.83 0.40
CA ASP A 139 0.47 -4.21 0.88
C ASP A 139 1.43 -5.27 0.33
N PHE A 140 2.44 -4.91 -0.45
CA PHE A 140 3.40 -5.89 -0.99
C PHE A 140 2.85 -6.80 -2.12
N TYR A 141 1.76 -6.41 -2.80
CA TYR A 141 1.14 -7.22 -3.87
C TYR A 141 2.11 -7.64 -4.98
N GLY A 142 3.09 -6.80 -5.30
CA GLY A 142 4.00 -6.99 -6.43
C GLY A 142 5.10 -8.03 -6.20
N ALA A 143 5.26 -8.57 -4.99
CA ALA A 143 6.13 -9.71 -4.72
C ALA A 143 5.38 -11.05 -4.78
N ARG A 144 4.04 -11.02 -4.83
CA ARG A 144 3.17 -12.21 -4.81
C ARG A 144 2.50 -12.43 -6.17
N ASN A 145 2.11 -13.67 -6.46
CA ASN A 145 1.28 -14.02 -7.61
C ASN A 145 -0.19 -14.23 -7.23
N THR A 146 -0.49 -14.22 -5.94
CA THR A 146 -1.79 -14.44 -5.31
C THR A 146 -2.12 -13.29 -4.37
N GLY A 147 -3.32 -13.25 -3.82
CA GLY A 147 -3.89 -12.15 -3.05
C GLY A 147 -4.76 -11.26 -3.94
N TYR A 148 -5.91 -10.83 -3.43
CA TYR A 148 -6.80 -9.96 -4.18
C TYR A 148 -6.19 -8.57 -4.37
N VAL A 149 -6.38 -7.98 -5.55
CA VAL A 149 -5.92 -6.61 -5.86
C VAL A 149 -7.04 -5.86 -6.57
N ILE A 150 -7.71 -4.99 -5.82
CA ILE A 150 -8.58 -3.93 -6.35
C ILE A 150 -7.95 -2.61 -5.97
N ARG A 151 -7.77 -1.71 -6.93
CA ARG A 151 -7.21 -0.37 -6.71
C ARG A 151 -8.07 0.66 -7.43
N ASN A 152 -8.57 1.64 -6.67
CA ASN A 152 -9.40 2.74 -7.16
C ASN A 152 -10.58 2.23 -8.02
N GLY A 153 -11.29 1.19 -7.54
CA GLY A 153 -12.43 0.59 -8.25
C GLY A 153 -12.08 -0.22 -9.50
N VAL A 154 -10.83 -0.62 -9.69
CA VAL A 154 -10.38 -1.47 -10.81
C VAL A 154 -9.84 -2.79 -10.29
N LEU A 155 -10.31 -3.91 -10.85
CA LEU A 155 -9.84 -5.25 -10.53
C LEU A 155 -8.57 -5.59 -11.33
N TYR A 156 -7.50 -5.91 -10.61
CA TYR A 156 -6.22 -6.33 -11.16
C TYR A 156 -5.92 -7.81 -10.95
N ARG A 157 -6.33 -8.40 -9.81
CA ARG A 157 -6.09 -9.81 -9.50
C ARG A 157 -7.23 -10.38 -8.64
N ASP A 158 -7.77 -11.53 -9.07
CA ASP A 158 -8.83 -12.28 -8.41
C ASP A 158 -8.36 -13.72 -8.09
N THR A 159 -7.15 -13.86 -7.59
CA THR A 159 -6.56 -15.15 -7.24
C THR A 159 -6.26 -15.18 -5.75
N ALA A 160 -7.01 -15.97 -5.01
CA ALA A 160 -6.84 -16.10 -3.56
C ALA A 160 -5.46 -16.67 -3.20
N THR A 161 -4.88 -16.22 -2.11
CA THR A 161 -3.65 -16.76 -1.51
C THR A 161 -3.95 -18.03 -0.75
N SER A 162 -4.94 -17.99 0.14
CA SER A 162 -5.39 -19.10 0.95
C SER A 162 -6.76 -18.80 1.54
N SER A 163 -7.44 -19.85 2.05
CA SER A 163 -8.71 -19.72 2.76
C SER A 163 -8.60 -19.15 4.18
N SER A 164 -7.43 -18.70 4.58
CA SER A 164 -7.18 -18.03 5.87
C SER A 164 -6.55 -16.65 5.71
N GLN A 165 -6.35 -16.18 4.49
CA GLN A 165 -5.86 -14.83 4.24
C GLN A 165 -7.00 -13.85 4.49
N GLU A 166 -6.77 -12.91 5.38
CA GLU A 166 -7.64 -11.76 5.61
C GLU A 166 -7.23 -10.62 4.71
N ASP A 167 -8.20 -9.94 4.12
CA ASP A 167 -8.00 -8.74 3.30
C ASP A 167 -8.82 -7.58 3.85
N LEU A 168 -8.27 -6.38 3.73
CA LEU A 168 -9.01 -5.14 3.97
C LEU A 168 -9.73 -4.72 2.71
N VAL A 169 -11.04 -4.50 2.81
CA VAL A 169 -11.87 -3.87 1.80
C VAL A 169 -12.24 -2.45 2.24
N ILE A 170 -11.93 -1.46 1.41
CA ILE A 170 -12.42 -0.08 1.54
C ILE A 170 -13.61 0.07 0.60
N ASN A 171 -14.79 0.28 1.18
CA ASN A 171 -16.05 0.34 0.46
C ASN A 171 -16.30 1.74 -0.13
N LYS A 172 -17.24 1.83 -1.07
CA LYS A 172 -17.63 3.09 -1.73
C LYS A 172 -18.19 4.17 -0.80
N ASP A 173 -18.68 3.79 0.38
CA ASP A 173 -19.15 4.71 1.41
C ASP A 173 -18.05 5.14 2.38
N GLY A 174 -16.81 4.69 2.13
CA GLY A 174 -15.65 4.97 2.95
C GLY A 174 -15.49 4.07 4.18
N SER A 175 -16.41 3.11 4.40
CA SER A 175 -16.29 2.15 5.49
C SER A 175 -15.25 1.06 5.17
N PHE A 176 -14.66 0.48 6.24
CA PHE A 176 -13.76 -0.66 6.14
C PHE A 176 -14.47 -1.96 6.50
N SER A 177 -14.11 -3.04 5.83
CA SER A 177 -14.50 -4.40 6.22
C SER A 177 -13.34 -5.38 6.03
N ILE A 178 -13.26 -6.36 6.89
CA ILE A 178 -12.30 -7.47 6.78
C ILE A 178 -13.04 -8.64 6.16
N ILE A 179 -12.41 -9.27 5.17
CA ILE A 179 -12.93 -10.48 4.52
C ILE A 179 -11.88 -11.58 4.54
N THR A 180 -12.32 -12.82 4.41
CA THR A 180 -11.44 -13.96 4.18
C THR A 180 -11.43 -14.30 2.69
N GLU A 181 -10.24 -14.40 2.09
CA GLU A 181 -10.10 -14.80 0.70
C GLU A 181 -10.74 -16.17 0.43
N GLY A 182 -11.40 -16.32 -0.72
CA GLY A 182 -12.08 -17.55 -1.12
C GLY A 182 -13.52 -17.68 -0.63
N GLU A 183 -13.96 -16.95 0.40
CA GLU A 183 -15.37 -16.87 0.78
C GLU A 183 -16.14 -15.96 -0.18
N THR A 184 -15.51 -14.89 -0.63
CA THR A 184 -16.04 -13.97 -1.63
C THR A 184 -14.94 -13.66 -2.65
N SER A 185 -15.24 -13.71 -3.96
CA SER A 185 -14.27 -13.36 -5.00
C SER A 185 -14.02 -11.86 -5.05
N ALA A 186 -12.84 -11.44 -5.52
CA ALA A 186 -12.54 -10.02 -5.72
C ALA A 186 -13.49 -9.38 -6.74
N ALA A 187 -13.94 -10.13 -7.76
CA ALA A 187 -14.97 -9.65 -8.69
C ALA A 187 -16.28 -9.32 -7.98
N SER A 188 -16.75 -10.19 -7.07
CA SER A 188 -17.96 -9.92 -6.28
C SER A 188 -17.80 -8.75 -5.32
N LEU A 189 -16.63 -8.55 -4.76
CA LEU A 189 -16.31 -7.37 -3.93
C LEU A 189 -16.39 -6.09 -4.77
N LEU A 190 -15.81 -6.10 -5.98
CA LEU A 190 -15.91 -4.97 -6.90
C LEU A 190 -17.36 -4.67 -7.27
N ASP A 191 -18.15 -5.68 -7.61
CA ASP A 191 -19.59 -5.53 -7.96
C ASP A 191 -20.40 -4.95 -6.78
N SER A 192 -20.01 -5.22 -5.53
CA SER A 192 -20.61 -4.63 -4.33
C SER A 192 -20.13 -3.22 -4.03
N GLY A 193 -19.12 -2.72 -4.74
CA GLY A 193 -18.65 -1.35 -4.66
C GLY A 193 -17.32 -1.15 -3.94
N ALA A 194 -16.51 -2.21 -3.78
CA ALA A 194 -15.18 -2.07 -3.23
C ALA A 194 -14.32 -1.09 -4.06
N GLN A 195 -13.73 -0.12 -3.41
CA GLN A 195 -12.80 0.84 -4.01
C GLN A 195 -11.36 0.33 -3.94
N GLN A 196 -10.98 -0.24 -2.80
CA GLN A 196 -9.67 -0.84 -2.59
C GLN A 196 -9.82 -2.22 -1.96
N VAL A 197 -8.97 -3.17 -2.31
CA VAL A 197 -8.74 -4.42 -1.56
C VAL A 197 -7.26 -4.59 -1.37
N LEU A 198 -6.82 -4.57 -0.11
CA LEU A 198 -5.42 -4.69 0.30
C LEU A 198 -5.20 -6.05 0.96
N SER A 199 -4.24 -6.82 0.45
CA SER A 199 -3.99 -8.21 0.88
C SER A 199 -2.60 -8.36 1.50
N PHE A 200 -2.49 -8.12 2.81
CA PHE A 200 -1.27 -8.33 3.61
C PHE A 200 -1.60 -8.98 4.95
N GLY A 201 -2.19 -8.22 5.87
CA GLY A 201 -2.72 -8.69 7.14
C GLY A 201 -1.70 -8.91 8.27
N PRO A 202 -2.16 -9.42 9.36
CA PRO A 202 -3.57 -9.70 9.69
C PRO A 202 -4.37 -8.43 10.01
N ALA A 203 -5.70 -8.57 10.18
CA ALA A 203 -6.49 -7.58 10.89
C ALA A 203 -5.98 -7.46 12.34
N LEU A 204 -5.95 -6.26 12.89
CA LEU A 204 -5.51 -5.98 14.26
C LEU A 204 -6.69 -5.70 15.17
N ILE A 205 -7.66 -4.97 14.65
CA ILE A 205 -8.89 -4.57 15.38
C ILE A 205 -10.07 -4.75 14.42
N GLU A 206 -11.14 -5.35 14.94
CA GLU A 206 -12.45 -5.42 14.31
C GLU A 206 -13.53 -5.04 15.30
N ASN A 207 -14.46 -4.18 14.89
CA ASN A 207 -15.55 -3.68 15.76
C ASN A 207 -15.04 -3.13 17.11
N GLY A 208 -13.88 -2.49 17.13
CA GLY A 208 -13.24 -1.92 18.32
C GLY A 208 -12.59 -2.96 19.24
N GLN A 209 -12.53 -4.24 18.83
CA GLN A 209 -11.93 -5.31 19.61
C GLN A 209 -10.61 -5.76 18.95
N ILE A 210 -9.59 -5.99 19.77
CA ILE A 210 -8.32 -6.58 19.30
C ILE A 210 -8.58 -8.03 18.89
N VAL A 211 -8.22 -8.38 17.65
CA VAL A 211 -8.40 -9.72 17.09
C VAL A 211 -7.09 -10.47 16.88
N VAL A 212 -5.95 -9.78 16.96
CA VAL A 212 -4.62 -10.38 16.89
C VAL A 212 -4.16 -10.88 18.27
N SER A 213 -3.50 -12.04 18.31
CA SER A 213 -2.97 -12.59 19.57
C SER A 213 -1.61 -11.99 19.96
N GLU A 214 -1.22 -12.08 21.24
CA GLU A 214 0.05 -11.52 21.75
C GLU A 214 1.30 -12.08 21.04
N ASN A 215 1.24 -13.31 20.52
CA ASN A 215 2.36 -13.98 19.87
C ASN A 215 2.21 -14.07 18.35
N GLU A 216 1.22 -13.39 17.79
CA GLU A 216 1.00 -13.39 16.35
C GLU A 216 1.97 -12.45 15.65
N GLU A 217 2.62 -12.97 14.62
CA GLU A 217 3.59 -12.22 13.83
C GLU A 217 3.45 -12.55 12.34
N VAL A 218 3.90 -11.65 11.50
CA VAL A 218 3.82 -11.78 10.04
C VAL A 218 5.07 -12.44 9.50
N GLY A 219 4.93 -13.64 8.93
CA GLY A 219 6.00 -14.34 8.23
C GLY A 219 7.25 -14.54 9.09
N GLN A 220 8.40 -14.01 8.63
CA GLN A 220 9.68 -14.04 9.36
C GLN A 220 9.95 -12.72 10.11
N ALA A 221 8.94 -11.90 10.32
CA ALA A 221 9.09 -10.65 11.05
C ALA A 221 9.45 -10.91 12.51
N MET A 222 10.29 -10.04 13.06
CA MET A 222 10.60 -10.07 14.50
C MET A 222 9.40 -9.54 15.29
N SER A 223 9.23 -9.98 16.53
CA SER A 223 8.18 -9.50 17.42
C SER A 223 8.17 -7.97 17.58
N SER A 224 9.34 -7.35 17.50
CA SER A 224 9.49 -5.89 17.54
C SER A 224 9.99 -5.39 16.18
N ASN A 225 9.13 -4.68 15.46
CA ASN A 225 9.40 -4.19 14.09
C ASN A 225 8.82 -2.80 13.84
N PRO A 226 9.37 -2.05 12.84
CA PRO A 226 8.61 -0.98 12.21
C PRO A 226 7.30 -1.52 11.65
N ARG A 227 6.21 -0.78 11.80
CA ARG A 227 4.86 -1.17 11.36
C ARG A 227 4.21 -0.06 10.56
N THR A 228 3.37 -0.46 9.62
CA THR A 228 2.46 0.43 8.90
C THR A 228 1.05 -0.14 9.03
N VAL A 229 0.11 0.68 9.46
CA VAL A 229 -1.28 0.28 9.69
C VAL A 229 -2.21 1.33 9.11
N ILE A 230 -3.28 0.86 8.48
CA ILE A 230 -4.42 1.69 8.10
C ILE A 230 -5.61 1.37 9.00
N CYS A 231 -6.27 2.42 9.48
CA CYS A 231 -7.36 2.28 10.45
C CYS A 231 -8.57 3.12 10.04
N GLU A 232 -9.75 2.66 10.48
CA GLU A 232 -11.00 3.40 10.47
C GLU A 232 -11.42 3.74 11.91
N ILE A 233 -11.80 4.99 12.12
CA ILE A 233 -12.54 5.45 13.32
C ILE A 233 -14.05 5.35 13.04
N SER A 234 -14.44 5.85 11.88
CA SER A 234 -15.77 5.79 11.28
C SER A 234 -15.64 5.99 9.78
N PRO A 235 -16.66 5.72 8.94
CA PRO A 235 -16.61 5.99 7.51
C PRO A 235 -16.11 7.41 7.22
N LEU A 236 -15.14 7.53 6.29
CA LEU A 236 -14.46 8.78 5.89
C LEU A 236 -13.57 9.43 6.97
N HIS A 237 -13.35 8.75 8.10
CA HIS A 237 -12.43 9.17 9.15
C HIS A 237 -11.41 8.04 9.42
N TYR A 238 -10.16 8.27 9.07
CA TYR A 238 -9.10 7.28 9.05
C TYR A 238 -7.90 7.68 9.88
N LEU A 239 -7.13 6.68 10.35
CA LEU A 239 -5.76 6.91 10.80
C LEU A 239 -4.80 6.16 9.86
N LEU A 240 -3.80 6.86 9.34
CA LEU A 240 -2.61 6.23 8.76
C LEU A 240 -1.51 6.26 9.81
N VAL A 241 -1.01 5.10 10.19
CA VAL A 241 -0.10 4.96 11.33
C VAL A 241 1.20 4.28 10.91
N VAL A 242 2.32 4.89 11.25
CA VAL A 242 3.66 4.31 11.06
C VAL A 242 4.41 4.31 12.39
N ALA A 243 4.89 3.15 12.80
CA ALA A 243 5.84 3.01 13.91
C ALA A 243 7.26 2.80 13.36
N ASP A 244 8.21 3.60 13.82
CA ASP A 244 9.63 3.36 13.58
C ASP A 244 10.11 2.11 14.33
N GLY A 245 11.32 1.64 14.05
CA GLY A 245 11.87 0.51 14.79
C GLY A 245 13.30 0.17 14.38
N ARG A 246 13.84 -0.89 14.99
CA ARG A 246 15.18 -1.44 14.69
C ARG A 246 16.32 -0.47 14.99
N THR A 247 16.10 0.56 15.79
CA THR A 247 17.11 1.53 16.19
C THR A 247 17.16 1.68 17.71
N SER A 248 18.20 2.28 18.24
CA SER A 248 18.29 2.59 19.67
C SER A 248 17.28 3.65 20.12
N ALA A 249 16.78 4.47 19.20
CA ALA A 249 15.79 5.51 19.46
C ALA A 249 14.35 5.00 19.32
N SER A 250 14.15 3.87 18.67
CA SER A 250 12.83 3.28 18.44
C SER A 250 12.98 1.76 18.27
N ALA A 251 12.44 1.00 19.20
CA ALA A 251 12.54 -0.47 19.20
C ALA A 251 11.71 -1.11 18.10
N GLY A 252 10.52 -0.57 17.86
CA GLY A 252 9.45 -1.14 17.06
C GLY A 252 8.40 -1.81 17.93
N LEU A 253 7.26 -2.17 17.34
CA LEU A 253 6.13 -2.77 18.05
C LEU A 253 5.82 -4.17 17.52
N SER A 254 5.34 -5.05 18.41
CA SER A 254 4.62 -6.26 18.00
C SER A 254 3.26 -5.88 17.39
N LEU A 255 2.60 -6.82 16.70
CA LEU A 255 1.25 -6.59 16.19
C LEU A 255 0.27 -6.32 17.34
N TYR A 256 0.38 -7.07 18.44
CA TYR A 256 -0.48 -6.91 19.62
C TYR A 256 -0.26 -5.57 20.34
N GLN A 257 1.00 -5.12 20.50
CA GLN A 257 1.31 -3.79 21.05
C GLN A 257 0.72 -2.68 20.18
N MET A 258 0.86 -2.80 18.85
CA MET A 258 0.26 -1.85 17.91
C MET A 258 -1.27 -1.84 18.04
N ALA A 259 -1.92 -3.01 18.07
CA ALA A 259 -3.37 -3.12 18.26
C ALA A 259 -3.82 -2.49 19.60
N THR A 260 -3.08 -2.74 20.69
CA THR A 260 -3.36 -2.17 22.00
C THR A 260 -3.29 -0.64 21.97
N TYR A 261 -2.25 -0.09 21.33
CA TYR A 261 -2.12 1.36 21.15
C TYR A 261 -3.29 1.94 20.34
N LEU A 262 -3.61 1.35 19.20
CA LEU A 262 -4.69 1.80 18.32
C LEU A 262 -6.07 1.75 18.97
N GLN A 263 -6.31 0.76 19.83
CA GLN A 263 -7.56 0.67 20.60
C GLN A 263 -7.74 1.87 21.52
N THR A 264 -6.67 2.42 22.11
CA THR A 264 -6.73 3.65 22.92
C THR A 264 -7.12 4.89 22.14
N LEU A 265 -6.95 4.87 20.80
CA LEU A 265 -7.33 5.94 19.91
C LEU A 265 -8.79 5.85 19.41
N GLY A 266 -9.54 4.82 19.83
CA GLY A 266 -10.93 4.63 19.45
C GLY A 266 -11.13 4.04 18.04
N VAL A 267 -10.12 3.35 17.51
CA VAL A 267 -10.18 2.67 16.21
C VAL A 267 -11.23 1.57 16.23
N THR A 268 -12.05 1.51 15.18
CA THR A 268 -13.08 0.47 14.98
C THR A 268 -12.57 -0.68 14.13
N THR A 269 -11.77 -0.38 13.09
CA THR A 269 -11.14 -1.39 12.24
C THR A 269 -9.69 -1.00 11.99
N ALA A 270 -8.73 -1.92 12.17
CA ALA A 270 -7.32 -1.71 11.88
C ALA A 270 -6.73 -2.89 11.10
N TYR A 271 -5.96 -2.58 10.06
CA TYR A 271 -5.36 -3.57 9.19
C TYR A 271 -3.87 -3.31 8.99
N ASN A 272 -3.06 -4.35 9.22
CA ASN A 272 -1.61 -4.28 9.07
C ASN A 272 -1.19 -4.35 7.60
N LEU A 273 -0.35 -3.42 7.18
CA LEU A 273 0.28 -3.36 5.86
C LEU A 273 1.73 -3.84 5.91
N ASP A 274 2.45 -3.80 4.78
CA ASP A 274 3.87 -4.17 4.76
C ASP A 274 4.66 -3.29 5.72
N GLY A 275 5.46 -3.94 6.53
CA GLY A 275 6.21 -3.34 7.63
C GLY A 275 7.72 -3.37 7.45
N GLY A 276 8.43 -3.27 8.57
CA GLY A 276 9.88 -3.32 8.57
C GLY A 276 10.50 -2.19 7.77
N GLY A 277 11.39 -2.51 6.83
CA GLY A 277 12.05 -1.49 6.00
C GLY A 277 11.15 -0.72 5.05
N SER A 278 9.91 -1.17 4.81
CA SER A 278 8.92 -0.47 4.00
C SER A 278 8.20 0.63 4.76
N SER A 279 8.10 0.53 6.10
CA SER A 279 7.34 1.48 6.93
C SER A 279 7.79 2.92 6.70
N THR A 280 7.04 3.64 5.90
CA THR A 280 7.36 5.01 5.48
C THR A 280 6.09 5.84 5.45
N MET A 281 6.16 7.05 6.03
CA MET A 281 5.11 8.06 5.92
C MET A 281 5.69 9.30 5.23
N VAL A 282 5.00 9.76 4.20
CA VAL A 282 5.34 10.96 3.42
C VAL A 282 4.22 11.99 3.62
N PHE A 283 4.59 13.18 4.01
CA PHE A 283 3.67 14.30 4.11
C PHE A 283 4.21 15.49 3.33
N ASN A 284 3.39 16.05 2.48
CA ASN A 284 3.72 17.20 1.62
C ASN A 284 5.09 17.01 0.91
N GLY A 285 5.29 15.83 0.30
CA GLY A 285 6.49 15.48 -0.44
C GLY A 285 7.71 15.11 0.41
N THR A 286 7.61 15.14 1.74
CA THR A 286 8.72 14.87 2.67
C THR A 286 8.47 13.60 3.46
N VAL A 287 9.48 12.71 3.56
CA VAL A 287 9.46 11.56 4.48
C VAL A 287 9.58 12.10 5.91
N ILE A 288 8.61 11.78 6.76
CA ILE A 288 8.53 12.35 8.12
C ILE A 288 8.92 11.39 9.24
N ASN A 289 9.04 10.09 8.94
CA ASN A 289 9.53 9.08 9.88
C ASN A 289 10.99 8.66 9.56
N ASN A 290 11.53 7.64 10.23
CA ASN A 290 12.90 7.15 10.05
C ASN A 290 12.93 5.72 9.49
N PRO A 291 12.60 5.49 8.20
CA PRO A 291 12.53 4.15 7.62
C PRO A 291 13.91 3.49 7.61
N THR A 292 13.98 2.23 8.05
CA THR A 292 15.22 1.46 8.05
C THR A 292 14.98 -0.04 7.88
N THR A 293 15.81 -0.68 7.05
CA THR A 293 15.75 -2.13 6.84
C THR A 293 16.47 -2.90 7.94
N ASN A 294 17.58 -2.38 8.47
CA ASN A 294 18.45 -3.10 9.38
C ASN A 294 18.95 -2.27 10.59
N GLY A 295 18.43 -1.06 10.77
CA GLY A 295 18.82 -0.15 11.85
C GLY A 295 20.14 0.61 11.63
N ASN A 296 20.93 0.25 10.63
CA ASN A 296 22.24 0.85 10.39
C ASN A 296 22.19 2.13 9.53
N LYS A 297 21.16 2.25 8.71
CA LYS A 297 20.97 3.39 7.80
C LYS A 297 19.49 3.74 7.72
N ILE A 298 19.20 5.03 7.87
CA ILE A 298 17.86 5.56 7.60
C ILE A 298 17.74 5.75 6.09
N SER A 299 16.89 4.94 5.48
CA SER A 299 16.57 5.02 4.04
C SER A 299 15.33 4.17 3.74
N GLU A 300 14.48 4.69 2.88
CA GLU A 300 13.32 3.95 2.38
C GLU A 300 13.74 2.66 1.67
N ARG A 301 12.92 1.63 1.81
CA ARG A 301 12.91 0.44 0.95
C ARG A 301 11.94 0.70 -0.21
N SER A 302 12.26 0.24 -1.42
CA SER A 302 11.32 0.28 -2.53
C SER A 302 10.14 -0.66 -2.29
N VAL A 303 8.95 -0.19 -2.62
CA VAL A 303 7.65 -0.85 -2.43
C VAL A 303 6.89 -0.93 -3.75
N SER A 304 5.87 -1.79 -3.83
CA SER A 304 5.10 -2.01 -5.06
C SER A 304 4.00 -0.98 -5.26
N ASP A 305 3.47 -0.45 -4.15
CA ASP A 305 2.38 0.52 -4.14
C ASP A 305 2.35 1.33 -2.84
N ILE A 306 1.49 2.33 -2.84
CA ILE A 306 1.20 3.18 -1.69
C ILE A 306 -0.31 3.29 -1.46
N VAL A 307 -0.69 3.62 -0.23
CA VAL A 307 -1.98 4.21 0.12
C VAL A 307 -1.76 5.70 0.35
N TYR A 308 -2.61 6.55 -0.22
CA TYR A 308 -2.39 8.00 -0.14
C TYR A 308 -3.69 8.80 -0.07
N ILE A 309 -3.57 10.02 0.44
CA ILE A 309 -4.60 11.05 0.43
C ILE A 309 -4.21 12.10 -0.60
N GLY A 310 -5.11 12.40 -1.51
CA GLY A 310 -4.92 13.39 -2.57
C GLY A 310 -6.16 13.60 -3.41
N ALA A 311 -6.16 14.64 -4.26
CA ALA A 311 -7.26 14.98 -5.17
C ALA A 311 -7.04 14.37 -6.57
#